data_30a0ea0812bfe76d84223b7876bbd885
#
_entry.id   30a0ea0812bfe76d84223b7876bbd885
#
_cell.length_a   1.000
_cell.length_b   1.000
_cell.length_c   1.000
_cell.angle_alpha   90.00
_cell.angle_beta   90.00
_cell.angle_gamma   90.00
#
_symmetry.space_group_name_H-M   'P 1'
#
loop_
_entity.id
_entity.type
_entity.pdbx_description
1 polymer ?
#
loop_
_entity_poly.entity_id
_entity_poly.type
_entity_poly.pdbx_seq_one_letter_code
_entity_poly.pdbx_strand_id
1 'polypeptide(L)'
;MFHVGWCALALLVCLSAVQSARPQAIILKTGQKLDTLGVRRDRDIIMAKVQVGTGSGEVGYSPAQIAKIEFPEPRGLKTATDLLAQRQPEKALAEIEPVVSYYAPFKDVPGAWWSQAAVIKVSVLTALHRDGDAETLADQIQRSVTDPNTARAIQVRLSGTLIRKKEFEKAIAICDAAIKESTEPAVLADAWMHKGEALAGLKEWEEALLAYLHIPVFYSDQTSLLAPALLGSGRAYARLDDAARAKKALNDLIAAYPSSPEAAAAQGELKKLQTP
;
A
#
# COMPACT_ATOMS: atom_id res chain seq x y z
N MET A 1 31.03 -26.43 31.11
CA MET A 1 29.97 -25.91 32.00
C MET A 1 29.39 -24.65 31.37
N PHE A 2 28.13 -24.76 30.96
CA PHE A 2 27.13 -23.71 30.69
C PHE A 2 27.39 -22.62 29.62
N HIS A 3 26.88 -22.88 28.41
CA HIS A 3 26.30 -21.87 27.52
C HIS A 3 24.87 -22.32 27.19
N VAL A 4 23.93 -21.85 28.00
CA VAL A 4 22.48 -21.88 27.71
C VAL A 4 21.94 -20.51 28.09
N GLY A 5 21.34 -19.79 27.14
CA GLY A 5 20.55 -18.63 27.50
C GLY A 5 20.64 -17.43 26.58
N TRP A 6 20.29 -17.58 25.26
CA TRP A 6 20.05 -16.38 24.42
C TRP A 6 19.05 -16.61 23.28
N CYS A 7 18.08 -17.51 23.45
CA CYS A 7 17.02 -17.71 22.48
C CYS A 7 15.60 -17.33 22.95
N ALA A 8 15.45 -16.72 24.13
CA ALA A 8 14.12 -16.47 24.70
C ALA A 8 13.59 -15.04 24.54
N LEU A 9 14.36 -14.08 24.00
CA LEU A 9 13.95 -12.67 23.95
C LEU A 9 13.36 -12.23 22.59
N ALA A 10 13.50 -13.02 21.54
CA ALA A 10 13.01 -12.63 20.19
C ALA A 10 11.51 -12.92 19.96
N LEU A 11 10.86 -13.72 20.80
CA LEU A 11 9.46 -14.13 20.62
C LEU A 11 8.43 -13.22 21.31
N LEU A 12 8.86 -12.29 22.17
CA LEU A 12 7.95 -11.44 22.95
C LEU A 12 7.58 -10.11 22.27
N VAL A 13 8.29 -9.69 21.23
CA VAL A 13 8.04 -8.40 20.58
C VAL A 13 6.92 -8.51 19.53
N CYS A 14 6.66 -9.68 18.95
CA CYS A 14 5.61 -9.85 17.94
C CYS A 14 4.17 -9.92 18.50
N LEU A 15 3.98 -10.10 19.80
CA LEU A 15 2.63 -10.18 20.38
C LEU A 15 1.99 -8.82 20.67
N SER A 16 2.75 -7.72 20.70
CA SER A 16 2.23 -6.42 21.09
C SER A 16 1.47 -5.69 19.98
N ALA A 17 1.76 -5.98 18.73
CA ALA A 17 1.08 -5.34 17.57
C ALA A 17 -0.34 -5.86 17.34
N VAL A 18 -0.66 -7.07 17.79
CA VAL A 18 -1.97 -7.73 17.58
C VAL A 18 -2.90 -7.60 18.81
N GLN A 19 -2.38 -7.22 19.97
CA GLN A 19 -3.14 -7.21 21.23
C GLN A 19 -4.34 -6.24 21.29
N SER A 20 -4.50 -5.33 20.32
CA SER A 20 -5.63 -4.39 20.28
C SER A 20 -6.77 -4.80 19.34
N ALA A 21 -6.69 -5.93 18.68
CA ALA A 21 -7.63 -6.35 17.63
C ALA A 21 -8.79 -7.23 18.13
N ARG A 22 -9.23 -7.06 19.39
CA ARG A 22 -10.45 -7.76 19.83
C ARG A 22 -11.67 -7.11 19.16
N PRO A 23 -12.49 -7.88 18.43
CA PRO A 23 -13.72 -7.34 17.86
C PRO A 23 -14.63 -6.84 19.00
N GLN A 24 -15.22 -5.68 18.78
CA GLN A 24 -16.13 -5.07 19.76
C GLN A 24 -17.53 -5.65 19.62
N ALA A 25 -17.98 -5.92 18.39
CA ALA A 25 -19.29 -6.50 18.14
C ALA A 25 -19.38 -7.23 16.78
N ILE A 26 -20.35 -8.13 16.68
CA ILE A 26 -20.86 -8.66 15.42
C ILE A 26 -22.23 -8.04 15.16
N ILE A 27 -22.42 -7.52 13.96
CA ILE A 27 -23.70 -7.03 13.47
C ILE A 27 -24.25 -8.08 12.49
N LEU A 28 -25.38 -8.63 12.79
CA LEU A 28 -26.08 -9.60 11.94
C LEU A 28 -26.88 -8.89 10.84
N LYS A 29 -27.16 -9.59 9.74
CA LYS A 29 -28.03 -9.06 8.66
C LYS A 29 -29.48 -8.79 9.14
N THR A 30 -29.88 -9.36 10.26
CA THR A 30 -31.15 -9.04 10.93
C THR A 30 -31.15 -7.68 11.63
N GLY A 31 -30.00 -6.99 11.70
CA GLY A 31 -29.81 -5.77 12.47
C GLY A 31 -29.42 -5.99 13.93
N GLN A 32 -29.43 -7.22 14.41
CA GLN A 32 -29.03 -7.52 15.79
C GLN A 32 -27.54 -7.26 15.96
N LYS A 33 -27.18 -6.49 17.01
CA LYS A 33 -25.80 -6.29 17.47
C LYS A 33 -25.51 -7.21 18.63
N LEU A 34 -24.37 -7.91 18.56
CA LEU A 34 -23.87 -8.81 19.58
C LEU A 34 -22.48 -8.34 20.02
N ASP A 35 -22.39 -7.85 21.27
CA ASP A 35 -21.09 -7.50 21.84
C ASP A 35 -20.26 -8.76 22.10
N THR A 36 -18.96 -8.71 21.78
CA THR A 36 -18.09 -9.87 21.82
C THR A 36 -16.84 -9.64 22.66
N LEU A 37 -16.39 -10.69 23.33
CA LEU A 37 -15.10 -10.76 24.01
C LEU A 37 -13.97 -11.20 23.05
N GLY A 38 -14.32 -11.71 21.87
CA GLY A 38 -13.41 -12.19 20.84
C GLY A 38 -14.15 -12.98 19.78
N VAL A 39 -13.51 -13.12 18.61
CA VAL A 39 -13.99 -13.99 17.53
C VAL A 39 -12.88 -14.88 17.04
N ARG A 40 -13.25 -16.06 16.60
CA ARG A 40 -12.37 -16.99 15.88
C ARG A 40 -13.14 -17.64 14.74
N ARG A 41 -12.43 -18.12 13.73
CA ARG A 41 -13.04 -18.96 12.70
C ARG A 41 -12.85 -20.42 13.05
N ASP A 42 -13.91 -21.19 12.90
CA ASP A 42 -13.91 -22.65 13.00
C ASP A 42 -14.55 -23.20 11.72
N ARG A 43 -13.72 -23.65 10.79
CA ARG A 43 -14.12 -24.06 9.43
C ARG A 43 -14.94 -22.95 8.74
N ASP A 44 -16.24 -23.19 8.51
CA ASP A 44 -17.14 -22.26 7.83
C ASP A 44 -17.99 -21.41 8.80
N ILE A 45 -17.67 -21.44 10.10
CA ILE A 45 -18.42 -20.73 11.14
C ILE A 45 -17.51 -19.70 11.83
N ILE A 46 -18.06 -18.52 12.07
CA ILE A 46 -17.46 -17.50 12.93
C ILE A 46 -17.99 -17.71 14.35
N MET A 47 -17.11 -18.11 15.25
CA MET A 47 -17.41 -18.32 16.66
C MET A 47 -17.17 -17.00 17.41
N ALA A 48 -18.22 -16.49 18.02
CA ALA A 48 -18.18 -15.29 18.87
C ALA A 48 -18.18 -15.71 20.34
N LYS A 49 -17.17 -15.28 21.10
CA LYS A 49 -17.16 -15.40 22.55
C LYS A 49 -17.95 -14.25 23.15
N VAL A 50 -18.98 -14.56 23.91
CA VAL A 50 -19.91 -13.58 24.49
C VAL A 50 -19.97 -13.72 26.00
N GLN A 51 -20.33 -12.63 26.68
CA GLN A 51 -20.60 -12.66 28.12
C GLN A 51 -21.98 -13.30 28.37
N VAL A 52 -22.05 -14.27 29.29
CA VAL A 52 -23.29 -14.92 29.69
C VAL A 52 -23.31 -14.93 31.23
N GLY A 53 -24.08 -14.02 31.83
CA GLY A 53 -24.07 -13.82 33.28
C GLY A 53 -22.66 -13.49 33.79
N THR A 54 -22.14 -14.25 34.76
CA THR A 54 -20.78 -14.10 35.30
C THR A 54 -19.72 -14.90 34.52
N GLY A 55 -20.13 -15.71 33.54
CA GLY A 55 -19.27 -16.53 32.70
C GLY A 55 -19.20 -16.05 31.25
N SER A 56 -18.62 -16.89 30.39
CA SER A 56 -18.62 -16.64 28.93
C SER A 56 -19.06 -17.90 28.19
N GLY A 57 -19.76 -17.71 27.08
CA GLY A 57 -20.17 -18.76 26.14
C GLY A 57 -19.67 -18.47 24.73
N GLU A 58 -19.82 -19.43 23.83
CA GLU A 58 -19.55 -19.22 22.40
C GLU A 58 -20.85 -19.43 21.59
N VAL A 59 -21.03 -18.55 20.60
CA VAL A 59 -22.16 -18.64 19.64
C VAL A 59 -21.57 -18.60 18.24
N GLY A 60 -22.05 -19.50 17.36
CA GLY A 60 -21.56 -19.62 15.98
C GLY A 60 -22.50 -18.97 14.97
N TYR A 61 -21.93 -18.26 13.99
CA TYR A 61 -22.65 -17.68 12.86
C TYR A 61 -21.94 -18.02 11.56
N SER A 62 -22.72 -18.34 10.51
CA SER A 62 -22.13 -18.44 9.18
C SER A 62 -21.77 -17.02 8.68
N PRO A 63 -20.71 -16.83 7.86
CA PRO A 63 -20.38 -15.54 7.26
C PRO A 63 -21.56 -14.89 6.54
N ALA A 64 -22.44 -15.70 5.94
CA ALA A 64 -23.64 -15.23 5.24
C ALA A 64 -24.67 -14.54 6.16
N GLN A 65 -24.67 -14.81 7.45
CA GLN A 65 -25.56 -14.18 8.45
C GLN A 65 -24.99 -12.87 8.99
N ILE A 66 -23.70 -12.62 8.79
CA ILE A 66 -22.99 -11.46 9.34
C ILE A 66 -23.07 -10.31 8.34
N ALA A 67 -23.55 -9.16 8.79
CA ALA A 67 -23.50 -7.92 8.03
C ALA A 67 -22.12 -7.25 8.17
N LYS A 68 -21.55 -7.26 9.39
CA LYS A 68 -20.24 -6.68 9.68
C LYS A 68 -19.71 -7.17 11.02
N ILE A 69 -18.38 -7.30 11.13
CA ILE A 69 -17.69 -7.38 12.42
C ILE A 69 -16.99 -6.05 12.69
N GLU A 70 -17.22 -5.47 13.87
CA GLU A 70 -16.56 -4.24 14.31
C GLU A 70 -15.22 -4.58 14.95
N PHE A 71 -14.17 -4.62 14.14
CA PHE A 71 -12.80 -4.70 14.61
C PHE A 71 -12.22 -3.29 14.80
N PRO A 72 -11.46 -3.03 15.89
CA PRO A 72 -10.67 -1.82 15.98
C PRO A 72 -9.60 -1.80 14.88
N GLU A 73 -9.28 -0.61 14.41
CA GLU A 73 -8.24 -0.46 13.39
C GLU A 73 -6.87 -0.91 13.93
N PRO A 74 -6.19 -1.84 13.24
CA PRO A 74 -4.86 -2.30 13.67
C PRO A 74 -3.82 -1.20 13.47
N ARG A 75 -3.03 -0.93 14.50
CA ARG A 75 -1.93 0.05 14.41
C ARG A 75 -0.94 -0.24 13.28
N GLY A 76 -0.71 -1.52 12.99
CA GLY A 76 0.20 -1.96 11.93
C GLY A 76 -0.16 -1.44 10.53
N LEU A 77 -1.43 -1.11 10.24
CA LEU A 77 -1.82 -0.49 8.96
C LEU A 77 -1.13 0.87 8.78
N LYS A 78 -1.35 1.76 9.76
CA LYS A 78 -0.74 3.10 9.73
C LYS A 78 0.78 3.02 9.80
N THR A 79 1.33 2.23 10.72
CA THR A 79 2.78 2.09 10.90
C THR A 79 3.46 1.58 9.62
N ALA A 80 2.91 0.57 8.96
CA ALA A 80 3.46 0.05 7.71
C ALA A 80 3.40 1.10 6.57
N THR A 81 2.31 1.86 6.48
CA THR A 81 2.19 2.94 5.50
C THR A 81 3.22 4.05 5.75
N ASP A 82 3.37 4.48 7.00
CA ASP A 82 4.36 5.50 7.38
C ASP A 82 5.80 5.02 7.08
N LEU A 83 6.11 3.75 7.35
CA LEU A 83 7.41 3.15 7.05
C LEU A 83 7.68 3.03 5.56
N LEU A 84 6.65 2.73 4.74
CA LEU A 84 6.77 2.76 3.28
C LEU A 84 7.11 4.18 2.78
N ALA A 85 6.42 5.19 3.29
CA ALA A 85 6.70 6.58 2.96
C ALA A 85 8.14 6.99 3.35
N GLN A 86 8.67 6.41 4.44
CA GLN A 86 10.06 6.59 4.89
C GLN A 86 11.06 5.69 4.16
N ARG A 87 10.62 4.92 3.15
CA ARG A 87 11.45 3.97 2.38
C ARG A 87 12.13 2.90 3.23
N GLN A 88 11.39 2.38 4.21
CA GLN A 88 11.81 1.28 5.08
C GLN A 88 10.92 0.05 4.87
N PRO A 89 10.91 -0.55 3.65
CA PRO A 89 9.95 -1.60 3.30
C PRO A 89 10.14 -2.89 4.10
N GLU A 90 11.36 -3.22 4.56
CA GLU A 90 11.60 -4.40 5.41
C GLU A 90 10.90 -4.25 6.76
N LYS A 91 10.96 -3.06 7.36
CA LYS A 91 10.24 -2.77 8.61
C LYS A 91 8.74 -2.72 8.38
N ALA A 92 8.30 -2.13 7.26
CA ALA A 92 6.89 -2.13 6.88
C ALA A 92 6.34 -3.55 6.73
N LEU A 93 7.14 -4.48 6.16
CA LEU A 93 6.76 -5.89 6.06
C LEU A 93 6.57 -6.53 7.44
N ALA A 94 7.49 -6.28 8.38
CA ALA A 94 7.40 -6.81 9.74
C ALA A 94 6.15 -6.33 10.48
N GLU A 95 5.67 -5.11 10.21
CA GLU A 95 4.47 -4.54 10.81
C GLU A 95 3.18 -5.05 10.16
N ILE A 96 3.16 -5.22 8.84
CA ILE A 96 1.93 -5.58 8.12
C ILE A 96 1.67 -7.09 8.10
N GLU A 97 2.71 -7.92 8.12
CA GLU A 97 2.59 -9.37 8.06
C GLU A 97 1.71 -9.97 9.17
N PRO A 98 1.89 -9.60 10.45
CA PRO A 98 1.02 -10.06 11.53
C PRO A 98 -0.44 -9.66 11.34
N VAL A 99 -0.70 -8.47 10.78
CA VAL A 99 -2.05 -7.97 10.50
C VAL A 99 -2.72 -8.82 9.43
N VAL A 100 -2.04 -9.03 8.28
CA VAL A 100 -2.56 -9.88 7.20
C VAL A 100 -2.86 -11.29 7.70
N SER A 101 -1.93 -11.87 8.47
CA SER A 101 -2.07 -13.23 9.01
C SER A 101 -3.24 -13.34 10.00
N TYR A 102 -3.41 -12.37 10.90
CA TYR A 102 -4.50 -12.35 11.86
C TYR A 102 -5.88 -12.29 11.20
N TYR A 103 -6.03 -11.45 10.17
CA TYR A 103 -7.31 -11.27 9.48
C TYR A 103 -7.56 -12.25 8.33
N ALA A 104 -6.58 -13.05 7.92
CA ALA A 104 -6.74 -14.03 6.84
C ALA A 104 -7.94 -14.97 7.02
N PRO A 105 -8.26 -15.47 8.23
CA PRO A 105 -9.45 -16.29 8.45
C PRO A 105 -10.79 -15.55 8.25
N PHE A 106 -10.78 -14.23 8.22
CA PHE A 106 -11.96 -13.36 8.13
C PHE A 106 -12.07 -12.62 6.79
N LYS A 107 -11.27 -12.98 5.78
CA LYS A 107 -11.17 -12.25 4.50
C LYS A 107 -12.49 -12.10 3.74
N ASP A 108 -13.45 -13.00 3.96
CA ASP A 108 -14.80 -13.04 3.39
C ASP A 108 -15.87 -12.41 4.30
N VAL A 109 -15.44 -11.80 5.42
CA VAL A 109 -16.36 -11.19 6.40
C VAL A 109 -16.24 -9.68 6.34
N PRO A 110 -17.35 -8.93 6.11
CA PRO A 110 -17.32 -7.48 6.08
C PRO A 110 -16.85 -6.90 7.42
N GLY A 111 -16.02 -5.84 7.35
CA GLY A 111 -15.43 -5.18 8.52
C GLY A 111 -14.11 -5.76 8.99
N ALA A 112 -13.65 -6.89 8.42
CA ALA A 112 -12.29 -7.37 8.62
C ALA A 112 -11.28 -6.51 7.84
N TRP A 113 -10.13 -6.24 8.46
CA TRP A 113 -9.07 -5.39 7.88
C TRP A 113 -8.16 -6.14 6.90
N TRP A 114 -8.52 -7.37 6.51
CA TRP A 114 -7.65 -8.18 5.65
C TRP A 114 -7.36 -7.53 4.31
N SER A 115 -8.40 -7.00 3.63
CA SER A 115 -8.25 -6.41 2.30
C SER A 115 -7.32 -5.20 2.32
N GLN A 116 -7.52 -4.29 3.28
CA GLN A 116 -6.67 -3.10 3.44
C GLN A 116 -5.23 -3.49 3.77
N ALA A 117 -5.05 -4.43 4.72
CA ALA A 117 -3.73 -4.93 5.10
C ALA A 117 -3.02 -5.63 3.93
N ALA A 118 -3.74 -6.42 3.15
CA ALA A 118 -3.19 -7.12 2.00
C ALA A 118 -2.79 -6.15 0.88
N VAL A 119 -3.56 -5.08 0.62
CA VAL A 119 -3.20 -4.02 -0.33
C VAL A 119 -1.90 -3.32 0.09
N ILE A 120 -1.77 -2.97 1.38
CA ILE A 120 -0.51 -2.39 1.89
C ILE A 120 0.63 -3.39 1.73
N LYS A 121 0.42 -4.68 2.02
CA LYS A 121 1.44 -5.72 1.84
C LYS A 121 1.85 -5.87 0.37
N VAL A 122 0.94 -5.76 -0.60
CA VAL A 122 1.30 -5.72 -2.03
C VAL A 122 2.27 -4.56 -2.30
N SER A 123 2.00 -3.36 -1.78
CA SER A 123 2.89 -2.21 -1.93
C SER A 123 4.27 -2.45 -1.31
N VAL A 124 4.30 -3.07 -0.13
CA VAL A 124 5.56 -3.44 0.56
C VAL A 124 6.36 -4.44 -0.27
N LEU A 125 5.71 -5.49 -0.77
CA LEU A 125 6.36 -6.52 -1.59
C LEU A 125 6.90 -5.93 -2.90
N THR A 126 6.15 -5.02 -3.53
CA THR A 126 6.58 -4.30 -4.73
C THR A 126 7.81 -3.42 -4.44
N ALA A 127 7.84 -2.72 -3.30
CA ALA A 127 8.99 -1.92 -2.87
C ALA A 127 10.23 -2.76 -2.55
N LEU A 128 10.03 -4.00 -2.11
CA LEU A 128 11.08 -5.01 -1.88
C LEU A 128 11.51 -5.75 -3.15
N HIS A 129 10.96 -5.41 -4.32
CA HIS A 129 11.15 -6.14 -5.59
C HIS A 129 10.79 -7.64 -5.50
N ARG A 130 9.86 -8.01 -4.60
CA ARG A 130 9.30 -9.36 -4.46
C ARG A 130 8.08 -9.50 -5.36
N ASP A 131 8.27 -9.32 -6.66
CA ASP A 131 7.20 -9.18 -7.65
C ASP A 131 6.29 -10.42 -7.73
N GLY A 132 6.86 -11.63 -7.67
CA GLY A 132 6.07 -12.86 -7.68
C GLY A 132 5.15 -13.03 -6.46
N ASP A 133 5.63 -12.60 -5.28
CA ASP A 133 4.83 -12.64 -4.06
C ASP A 133 3.72 -11.58 -4.12
N ALA A 134 4.03 -10.39 -4.66
CA ALA A 134 3.06 -9.31 -4.85
C ALA A 134 1.94 -9.72 -5.82
N GLU A 135 2.28 -10.31 -6.97
CA GLU A 135 1.33 -10.84 -7.94
C GLU A 135 0.44 -11.94 -7.32
N THR A 136 1.06 -12.89 -6.62
CA THR A 136 0.32 -13.98 -5.96
C THR A 136 -0.69 -13.45 -4.92
N LEU A 137 -0.27 -12.49 -4.09
CA LEU A 137 -1.16 -11.88 -3.10
C LEU A 137 -2.26 -11.05 -3.76
N ALA A 138 -1.94 -10.31 -4.81
CA ALA A 138 -2.92 -9.54 -5.58
C ALA A 138 -4.02 -10.43 -6.18
N ASP A 139 -3.65 -11.58 -6.76
CA ASP A 139 -4.60 -12.57 -7.26
C ASP A 139 -5.52 -13.10 -6.16
N GLN A 140 -4.98 -13.34 -4.97
CA GLN A 140 -5.78 -13.77 -3.81
C GLN A 140 -6.80 -12.69 -3.40
N ILE A 141 -6.37 -11.43 -3.40
CA ILE A 141 -7.25 -10.31 -3.05
C ILE A 141 -8.36 -10.19 -4.11
N GLN A 142 -8.04 -10.21 -5.40
CA GLN A 142 -9.02 -10.09 -6.48
C GLN A 142 -10.12 -11.17 -6.42
N ARG A 143 -9.76 -12.40 -5.99
CA ARG A 143 -10.75 -13.48 -5.80
C ARG A 143 -11.63 -13.32 -4.56
N SER A 144 -11.21 -12.50 -3.61
CA SER A 144 -11.87 -12.36 -2.30
C SER A 144 -12.61 -11.04 -2.13
N VAL A 145 -12.26 -10.02 -2.91
CA VAL A 145 -12.78 -8.66 -2.81
C VAL A 145 -13.73 -8.37 -3.95
N THR A 146 -14.92 -7.93 -3.60
CA THR A 146 -15.95 -7.49 -4.56
C THR A 146 -15.95 -5.98 -4.81
N ASP A 147 -15.18 -5.22 -4.01
CA ASP A 147 -15.07 -3.77 -4.16
C ASP A 147 -14.18 -3.41 -5.36
N PRO A 148 -14.74 -2.74 -6.38
CA PRO A 148 -13.98 -2.36 -7.58
C PRO A 148 -12.81 -1.41 -7.29
N ASN A 149 -12.94 -0.54 -6.27
CA ASN A 149 -11.90 0.43 -5.93
C ASN A 149 -10.67 -0.28 -5.36
N THR A 150 -10.87 -1.25 -4.47
CA THR A 150 -9.77 -2.09 -3.94
C THR A 150 -9.09 -2.87 -5.06
N ALA A 151 -9.84 -3.48 -5.98
CA ALA A 151 -9.28 -4.20 -7.12
C ALA A 151 -8.43 -3.27 -8.01
N ARG A 152 -8.89 -2.06 -8.25
CA ARG A 152 -8.19 -1.05 -9.05
C ARG A 152 -6.91 -0.56 -8.37
N ALA A 153 -6.97 -0.27 -7.07
CA ALA A 153 -5.79 0.12 -6.30
C ALA A 153 -4.67 -0.92 -6.40
N ILE A 154 -5.00 -2.21 -6.35
CA ILE A 154 -4.04 -3.31 -6.51
C ILE A 154 -3.41 -3.29 -7.90
N GLN A 155 -4.22 -3.17 -8.95
CA GLN A 155 -3.72 -3.13 -10.33
C GLN A 155 -2.74 -1.98 -10.54
N VAL A 156 -3.08 -0.78 -10.03
CA VAL A 156 -2.17 0.38 -10.08
C VAL A 156 -0.85 0.09 -9.34
N ARG A 157 -0.89 -0.54 -8.18
CA ARG A 157 0.35 -0.90 -7.47
C ARG A 157 1.19 -1.92 -8.22
N LEU A 158 0.56 -2.89 -8.88
CA LEU A 158 1.26 -3.86 -9.72
C LEU A 158 1.80 -3.26 -11.02
N SER A 159 1.30 -2.12 -11.48
CA SER A 159 1.85 -1.48 -12.69
C SER A 159 3.32 -1.11 -12.55
N GLY A 160 3.81 -0.82 -11.34
CA GLY A 160 5.22 -0.65 -11.05
C GLY A 160 6.07 -1.90 -11.35
N THR A 161 5.52 -3.09 -11.15
CA THR A 161 6.16 -4.36 -11.55
C THR A 161 6.24 -4.50 -13.06
N LEU A 162 5.17 -4.13 -13.79
CA LEU A 162 5.16 -4.13 -15.26
C LEU A 162 6.20 -3.16 -15.83
N ILE A 163 6.36 -1.98 -15.22
CA ILE A 163 7.39 -1.01 -15.60
C ILE A 163 8.79 -1.61 -15.46
N ARG A 164 9.08 -2.30 -14.37
CA ARG A 164 10.37 -3.00 -14.18
C ARG A 164 10.59 -4.12 -15.20
N LYS A 165 9.52 -4.83 -15.58
CA LYS A 165 9.52 -5.83 -16.66
C LYS A 165 9.57 -5.20 -18.06
N LYS A 166 9.55 -3.87 -18.17
CA LYS A 166 9.48 -3.10 -19.42
C LYS A 166 8.21 -3.35 -20.25
N GLU A 167 7.15 -3.75 -19.60
CA GLU A 167 5.82 -3.92 -20.19
C GLU A 167 5.04 -2.60 -20.08
N PHE A 168 5.61 -1.55 -20.68
CA PHE A 168 5.17 -0.16 -20.50
C PHE A 168 3.74 0.09 -20.95
N GLU A 169 3.35 -0.42 -22.10
CA GLU A 169 2.02 -0.24 -22.69
C GLU A 169 0.94 -0.86 -21.77
N LYS A 170 1.23 -2.02 -21.16
CA LYS A 170 0.31 -2.63 -20.19
C LYS A 170 0.18 -1.79 -18.92
N ALA A 171 1.31 -1.26 -18.42
CA ALA A 171 1.28 -0.37 -17.27
C ALA A 171 0.47 0.90 -17.54
N ILE A 172 0.64 1.52 -18.72
CA ILE A 172 -0.12 2.70 -19.15
C ILE A 172 -1.63 2.38 -19.22
N ALA A 173 -2.02 1.24 -19.81
CA ALA A 173 -3.42 0.87 -19.92
C ALA A 173 -4.09 0.71 -18.54
N ILE A 174 -3.39 0.12 -17.56
CA ILE A 174 -3.88 0.01 -16.18
C ILE A 174 -4.03 1.39 -15.55
N CYS A 175 -3.02 2.24 -15.71
CA CYS A 175 -3.04 3.60 -15.16
C CYS A 175 -4.17 4.43 -15.78
N ASP A 176 -4.38 4.36 -17.08
CA ASP A 176 -5.44 5.09 -17.78
C ASP A 176 -6.83 4.64 -17.32
N ALA A 177 -7.04 3.34 -17.15
CA ALA A 177 -8.29 2.82 -16.59
C ALA A 177 -8.52 3.35 -15.17
N ALA A 178 -7.47 3.38 -14.32
CA ALA A 178 -7.57 3.91 -12.97
C ALA A 178 -7.85 5.42 -12.96
N ILE A 179 -7.18 6.20 -13.80
CA ILE A 179 -7.37 7.67 -13.92
C ILE A 179 -8.81 7.98 -14.36
N LYS A 180 -9.39 7.18 -15.26
CA LYS A 180 -10.76 7.37 -15.76
C LYS A 180 -11.82 7.01 -14.73
N GLU A 181 -11.59 6.01 -13.90
CA GLU A 181 -12.65 5.36 -13.13
C GLU A 181 -12.51 5.50 -11.62
N SER A 182 -11.32 5.83 -11.10
CA SER A 182 -11.10 6.00 -9.66
C SER A 182 -11.52 7.39 -9.20
N THR A 183 -12.00 7.46 -7.96
CA THR A 183 -12.24 8.72 -7.24
C THR A 183 -11.28 8.89 -6.05
N GLU A 184 -10.41 7.90 -5.81
CA GLU A 184 -9.49 7.88 -4.67
C GLU A 184 -8.21 8.66 -5.00
N PRO A 185 -7.92 9.80 -4.34
CA PRO A 185 -6.77 10.65 -4.67
C PRO A 185 -5.42 9.90 -4.63
N ALA A 186 -5.24 9.01 -3.67
CA ALA A 186 -4.00 8.23 -3.56
C ALA A 186 -3.81 7.27 -4.75
N VAL A 187 -4.88 6.61 -5.21
CA VAL A 187 -4.84 5.72 -6.38
C VAL A 187 -4.57 6.51 -7.66
N LEU A 188 -5.19 7.70 -7.78
CA LEU A 188 -4.98 8.59 -8.93
C LEU A 188 -3.54 9.11 -8.99
N ALA A 189 -2.98 9.51 -7.84
CA ALA A 189 -1.59 9.97 -7.77
C ALA A 189 -0.59 8.87 -8.13
N ASP A 190 -0.77 7.65 -7.58
CA ASP A 190 0.04 6.47 -7.94
C ASP A 190 -0.08 6.17 -9.45
N ALA A 191 -1.31 6.25 -10.02
CA ALA A 191 -1.54 6.00 -11.43
C ALA A 191 -0.83 7.02 -12.32
N TRP A 192 -0.89 8.32 -11.99
CA TRP A 192 -0.17 9.36 -12.73
C TRP A 192 1.35 9.19 -12.62
N MET A 193 1.86 8.81 -11.44
CA MET A 193 3.30 8.55 -11.25
C MET A 193 3.76 7.40 -12.13
N HIS A 194 3.11 6.24 -12.05
CA HIS A 194 3.48 5.07 -12.84
C HIS A 194 3.27 5.29 -14.34
N LYS A 195 2.22 6.04 -14.74
CA LYS A 195 2.03 6.44 -16.15
C LYS A 195 3.23 7.26 -16.64
N GLY A 196 3.67 8.24 -15.86
CA GLY A 196 4.86 9.03 -16.19
C GLY A 196 6.11 8.18 -16.33
N GLU A 197 6.33 7.23 -15.42
CA GLU A 197 7.47 6.31 -15.49
C GLU A 197 7.42 5.40 -16.73
N ALA A 198 6.25 4.87 -17.07
CA ALA A 198 6.07 4.01 -18.23
C ALA A 198 6.27 4.78 -19.55
N LEU A 199 5.72 6.00 -19.67
CA LEU A 199 5.91 6.88 -20.81
C LEU A 199 7.38 7.30 -20.97
N ALA A 200 8.06 7.60 -19.87
CA ALA A 200 9.50 7.86 -19.89
C ALA A 200 10.30 6.64 -20.35
N GLY A 201 9.86 5.43 -20.01
CA GLY A 201 10.42 4.17 -20.50
C GLY A 201 10.27 3.99 -22.01
N LEU A 202 9.16 4.45 -22.60
CA LEU A 202 8.91 4.53 -24.04
C LEU A 202 9.60 5.72 -24.71
N LYS A 203 10.21 6.64 -23.94
CA LYS A 203 10.80 7.90 -24.38
C LYS A 203 9.77 8.91 -24.91
N GLU A 204 8.51 8.78 -24.52
CA GLU A 204 7.41 9.73 -24.76
C GLU A 204 7.49 10.86 -23.71
N TRP A 205 8.49 11.76 -23.92
CA TRP A 205 8.92 12.69 -22.85
C TRP A 205 7.92 13.80 -22.56
N GLU A 206 7.16 14.26 -23.56
CA GLU A 206 6.13 15.30 -23.39
C GLU A 206 4.96 14.76 -22.54
N GLU A 207 4.47 13.57 -22.87
CA GLU A 207 3.41 12.91 -22.13
C GLU A 207 3.87 12.49 -20.72
N ALA A 208 5.11 12.00 -20.60
CA ALA A 208 5.71 11.68 -19.30
C ALA A 208 5.79 12.91 -18.40
N LEU A 209 6.22 14.05 -18.95
CA LEU A 209 6.28 15.33 -18.25
C LEU A 209 4.89 15.74 -17.74
N LEU A 210 3.88 15.69 -18.59
CA LEU A 210 2.51 16.02 -18.19
C LEU A 210 2.03 15.11 -17.05
N ALA A 211 2.29 13.81 -17.15
CA ALA A 211 1.91 12.85 -16.11
C ALA A 211 2.59 13.17 -14.77
N TYR A 212 3.90 13.45 -14.75
CA TYR A 212 4.60 13.83 -13.52
C TYR A 212 4.09 15.14 -12.92
N LEU A 213 3.76 16.14 -13.76
CA LEU A 213 3.28 17.44 -13.29
C LEU A 213 1.88 17.37 -12.66
N HIS A 214 1.06 16.36 -12.98
CA HIS A 214 -0.21 16.16 -12.30
C HIS A 214 -0.05 16.02 -10.78
N ILE A 215 1.05 15.44 -10.31
CA ILE A 215 1.25 15.14 -8.90
C ILE A 215 1.40 16.42 -8.05
N PRO A 216 2.36 17.32 -8.30
CA PRO A 216 2.48 18.54 -7.50
C PRO A 216 1.30 19.51 -7.70
N VAL A 217 0.57 19.43 -8.82
CA VAL A 217 -0.54 20.34 -9.12
C VAL A 217 -1.84 19.88 -8.47
N PHE A 218 -2.18 18.59 -8.53
CA PHE A 218 -3.49 18.09 -8.10
C PHE A 218 -3.43 17.17 -6.87
N TYR A 219 -2.26 16.64 -6.52
CA TYR A 219 -2.06 15.63 -5.47
C TYR A 219 -0.93 16.02 -4.52
N SER A 220 -0.82 17.32 -4.18
CA SER A 220 0.25 17.84 -3.33
C SER A 220 0.23 17.32 -1.89
N ASP A 221 -0.89 16.75 -1.45
CA ASP A 221 -1.05 16.03 -0.19
C ASP A 221 -0.38 14.64 -0.19
N GLN A 222 -0.12 14.07 -1.38
CA GLN A 222 0.60 12.81 -1.55
C GLN A 222 2.12 13.03 -1.47
N THR A 223 2.59 13.44 -0.29
CA THR A 223 3.95 13.97 -0.07
C THR A 223 5.07 13.00 -0.46
N SER A 224 4.83 11.68 -0.38
CA SER A 224 5.79 10.65 -0.78
C SER A 224 6.10 10.63 -2.28
N LEU A 225 5.18 11.15 -3.11
CA LEU A 225 5.31 11.17 -4.56
C LEU A 225 5.89 12.49 -5.10
N LEU A 226 5.96 13.55 -4.29
CA LEU A 226 6.38 14.88 -4.76
C LEU A 226 7.83 14.89 -5.22
N ALA A 227 8.75 14.34 -4.43
CA ALA A 227 10.17 14.29 -4.80
C ALA A 227 10.41 13.40 -6.04
N PRO A 228 9.86 12.17 -6.15
CA PRO A 228 9.92 11.39 -7.39
C PRO A 228 9.35 12.12 -8.61
N ALA A 229 8.20 12.76 -8.48
CA ALA A 229 7.56 13.49 -9.58
C ALA A 229 8.39 14.69 -10.07
N LEU A 230 8.98 15.46 -9.14
CA LEU A 230 9.89 16.56 -9.48
C LEU A 230 11.16 16.05 -10.19
N LEU A 231 11.71 14.92 -9.76
CA LEU A 231 12.85 14.30 -10.45
C LEU A 231 12.46 13.83 -11.85
N GLY A 232 11.31 13.18 -12.00
CA GLY A 232 10.77 12.75 -13.29
C GLY A 232 10.57 13.93 -14.24
N SER A 233 9.94 15.01 -13.75
CA SER A 233 9.73 16.24 -14.52
C SER A 233 11.06 16.88 -14.95
N GLY A 234 12.04 16.98 -14.05
CA GLY A 234 13.35 17.53 -14.36
C GLY A 234 14.07 16.73 -15.44
N ARG A 235 14.00 15.40 -15.37
CA ARG A 235 14.54 14.51 -16.41
C ARG A 235 13.83 14.67 -17.73
N ALA A 236 12.51 14.72 -17.72
CA ALA A 236 11.71 14.89 -18.94
C ALA A 236 12.03 16.23 -19.62
N TYR A 237 12.08 17.35 -18.89
CA TYR A 237 12.54 18.64 -19.42
C TYR A 237 13.93 18.56 -20.07
N ALA A 238 14.88 17.87 -19.39
CA ALA A 238 16.22 17.70 -19.94
C ALA A 238 16.23 16.91 -21.27
N ARG A 239 15.33 15.95 -21.42
CA ARG A 239 15.18 15.14 -22.65
C ARG A 239 14.47 15.91 -23.78
N LEU A 240 13.71 16.92 -23.42
CA LEU A 240 13.02 17.87 -24.36
C LEU A 240 13.90 19.08 -24.69
N ASP A 241 15.19 19.02 -24.37
CA ASP A 241 16.17 20.10 -24.58
C ASP A 241 15.82 21.42 -23.84
N ASP A 242 14.92 21.37 -22.87
CA ASP A 242 14.57 22.52 -22.02
C ASP A 242 15.44 22.55 -20.76
N ALA A 243 16.70 22.87 -20.94
CA ALA A 243 17.67 22.92 -19.85
C ALA A 243 17.32 23.95 -18.77
N ALA A 244 16.59 25.02 -19.10
CA ALA A 244 16.19 26.03 -18.14
C ALA A 244 15.15 25.51 -17.15
N ARG A 245 14.08 24.89 -17.65
CA ARG A 245 13.04 24.28 -16.80
C ARG A 245 13.56 23.02 -16.09
N ALA A 246 14.43 22.23 -16.73
CA ALA A 246 15.10 21.10 -16.09
C ALA A 246 15.89 21.53 -14.86
N LYS A 247 16.77 22.53 -14.99
CA LYS A 247 17.56 23.07 -13.88
C LYS A 247 16.67 23.62 -12.77
N LYS A 248 15.59 24.32 -13.12
CA LYS A 248 14.65 24.86 -12.13
C LYS A 248 14.00 23.72 -11.33
N ALA A 249 13.38 22.73 -11.99
CA ALA A 249 12.70 21.62 -11.33
C ALA A 249 13.63 20.80 -10.42
N LEU A 250 14.88 20.54 -10.87
CA LEU A 250 15.87 19.81 -10.08
C LEU A 250 16.37 20.61 -8.88
N ASN A 251 16.53 21.94 -8.99
CA ASN A 251 16.90 22.80 -7.88
C ASN A 251 15.76 22.93 -6.86
N ASP A 252 14.51 23.08 -7.33
CA ASP A 252 13.33 23.11 -6.47
C ASP A 252 13.21 21.80 -5.66
N LEU A 253 13.46 20.64 -6.29
CA LEU A 253 13.51 19.34 -5.63
C LEU A 253 14.58 19.31 -4.52
N ILE A 254 15.82 19.73 -4.82
CA ILE A 254 16.92 19.71 -3.84
C ILE A 254 16.61 20.64 -2.65
N ALA A 255 16.02 21.80 -2.92
CA ALA A 255 15.66 22.76 -1.88
C ALA A 255 14.52 22.26 -0.99
N ALA A 256 13.49 21.65 -1.57
CA ALA A 256 12.32 21.18 -0.83
C ALA A 256 12.55 19.84 -0.11
N TYR A 257 13.39 18.96 -0.67
CA TYR A 257 13.60 17.60 -0.17
C TYR A 257 15.09 17.23 -0.06
N PRO A 258 15.93 18.00 0.67
CA PRO A 258 17.38 17.88 0.64
C PRO A 258 17.92 16.52 1.08
N SER A 259 17.17 15.80 1.93
CA SER A 259 17.55 14.49 2.46
C SER A 259 16.99 13.32 1.65
N SER A 260 16.26 13.57 0.56
CA SER A 260 15.68 12.50 -0.25
C SER A 260 16.73 11.88 -1.20
N PRO A 261 16.61 10.60 -1.56
CA PRO A 261 17.44 9.98 -2.59
C PRO A 261 17.29 10.68 -3.94
N GLU A 262 16.11 11.26 -4.21
CA GLU A 262 15.84 12.04 -5.41
C GLU A 262 16.67 13.31 -5.48
N ALA A 263 16.92 13.97 -4.34
CA ALA A 263 17.81 15.14 -4.31
C ALA A 263 19.25 14.78 -4.72
N ALA A 264 19.76 13.64 -4.25
CA ALA A 264 21.06 13.13 -4.69
C ALA A 264 21.08 12.82 -6.19
N ALA A 265 20.01 12.19 -6.70
CA ALA A 265 19.86 11.92 -8.14
C ALA A 265 19.77 13.24 -8.96
N ALA A 266 19.02 14.24 -8.46
CA ALA A 266 18.88 15.54 -9.09
C ALA A 266 20.22 16.29 -9.22
N GLN A 267 21.08 16.21 -8.19
CA GLN A 267 22.44 16.75 -8.27
C GLN A 267 23.25 16.10 -9.39
N GLY A 268 23.09 14.78 -9.59
CA GLY A 268 23.71 14.06 -10.71
C GLY A 268 23.21 14.54 -12.08
N GLU A 269 21.89 14.77 -12.21
CA GLU A 269 21.31 15.29 -13.47
C GLU A 269 21.77 16.74 -13.75
N LEU A 270 21.82 17.60 -12.71
CA LEU A 270 22.33 18.97 -12.88
C LEU A 270 23.78 19.02 -13.39
N LYS A 271 24.64 18.11 -12.91
CA LYS A 271 26.02 18.01 -13.42
C LYS A 271 26.05 17.67 -14.91
N LYS A 272 25.20 16.76 -15.38
CA LYS A 272 25.10 16.42 -16.81
C LYS A 272 24.64 17.61 -17.66
N LEU A 273 23.77 18.46 -17.13
CA LEU A 273 23.29 19.69 -17.82
C LEU A 273 24.32 20.83 -17.84
N GLN A 274 25.43 20.69 -17.13
CA GLN A 274 26.53 21.67 -17.10
C GLN A 274 27.70 21.30 -18.02
N THR A 275 27.75 20.01 -18.40
CA THR A 275 28.82 19.51 -19.32
C THR A 275 28.36 19.78 -20.75
N PRO A 276 29.15 20.49 -21.56
CA PRO A 276 28.81 20.81 -22.95
C PRO A 276 28.75 19.59 -23.84
#